data_2d7c8c0e72bee0fb6076c8864b2f438a
#
_entry.id   2d7c8c0e72bee0fb6076c8864b2f438a
#
_cell.length_a   1.000
_cell.length_b   1.000
_cell.length_c   1.000
_cell.angle_alpha   90.00
_cell.angle_beta   90.00
_cell.angle_gamma   90.00
#
_symmetry.space_group_name_H-M   'P 1'
#
loop_
_entity.id
_entity.type
_entity.pdbx_description
1 polymer ?
#
loop_
_entity_poly.entity_id
_entity_poly.type
_entity_poly.pdbx_seq_one_letter_code
_entity_poly.pdbx_strand_id
1 'polypeptide(L)'
;SWIGESPDLTVPAIRDRMLPFYRAWLTIRDLEVPTIAAINGPAIGAGLCLALACDLRYAASGAPMSVPFTALGMHSGMAATYLLPATVGIAVARELLLTGRRVDADEALRIGLVNGVYAADELVDKVMEVADQIAGNGPIAVRLTVAGLRGGLPRSLDDALAYEALAQPTTFASADLTEGLAAAKERRRPHFTGR
;
A
#
# COMPACT_ATOMS: atom_id res chain seq x y z
N SER A 1 4.00 -4.23 26.42
CA SER A 1 4.68 -3.52 25.33
C SER A 1 6.04 -3.05 25.86
N TRP A 2 7.11 -3.29 25.16
CA TRP A 2 8.45 -2.86 25.55
C TRP A 2 8.65 -1.33 25.62
N ILE A 3 7.70 -0.55 25.09
CA ILE A 3 7.67 0.91 25.22
C ILE A 3 7.21 1.25 26.65
N GLY A 4 8.13 1.71 27.47
CA GLY A 4 7.87 2.09 28.86
C GLY A 4 8.34 1.08 29.94
N GLU A 5 8.84 -0.09 29.57
CA GLU A 5 9.24 -1.14 30.53
C GLU A 5 10.74 -1.13 30.87
N SER A 6 11.54 -0.25 30.26
CA SER A 6 12.97 -0.16 30.55
C SER A 6 13.36 1.28 30.88
N PRO A 7 13.49 1.64 32.15
CA PRO A 7 13.81 3.00 32.58
C PRO A 7 15.20 3.50 32.12
N ASP A 8 16.08 2.63 31.68
CA ASP A 8 17.48 2.95 31.34
C ASP A 8 17.74 3.06 29.81
N LEU A 9 16.70 3.08 28.95
CA LEU A 9 16.91 3.20 27.52
C LEU A 9 17.20 4.65 27.10
N THR A 10 18.42 4.88 26.63
CA THR A 10 18.78 6.16 26.00
C THR A 10 18.12 6.31 24.62
N VAL A 11 17.95 7.56 24.18
CA VAL A 11 17.39 7.86 22.84
C VAL A 11 18.10 7.09 21.71
N PRO A 12 19.47 7.02 21.66
CA PRO A 12 20.16 6.21 20.67
C PRO A 12 19.81 4.73 20.74
N ALA A 13 19.74 4.14 21.94
CA ALA A 13 19.41 2.72 22.11
C ALA A 13 17.97 2.40 21.66
N ILE A 14 17.03 3.29 21.93
CA ILE A 14 15.65 3.17 21.44
C ILE A 14 15.62 3.27 19.91
N ARG A 15 16.29 4.27 19.32
CA ARG A 15 16.39 4.45 17.85
C ARG A 15 16.93 3.19 17.18
N ASP A 16 17.98 2.58 17.72
CA ASP A 16 18.64 1.43 17.13
C ASP A 16 17.76 0.16 17.19
N ARG A 17 16.78 0.11 18.11
CA ARG A 17 15.73 -0.92 18.13
C ARG A 17 14.57 -0.59 17.22
N MET A 18 14.16 0.69 17.12
CA MET A 18 13.00 1.10 16.33
C MET A 18 13.22 0.93 14.84
N LEU A 19 14.39 1.23 14.30
CA LEU A 19 14.64 1.16 12.86
C LEU A 19 14.52 -0.27 12.29
N PRO A 20 15.15 -1.30 12.89
CA PRO A 20 14.93 -2.69 12.46
C PRO A 20 13.47 -3.14 12.63
N PHE A 21 12.81 -2.73 13.71
CA PHE A 21 11.40 -3.02 13.95
C PHE A 21 10.51 -2.45 12.84
N TYR A 22 10.69 -1.18 12.47
CA TYR A 22 9.93 -0.57 11.38
C TYR A 22 10.20 -1.26 10.04
N ARG A 23 11.45 -1.59 9.75
CA ARG A 23 11.81 -2.32 8.53
C ARG A 23 11.14 -3.68 8.47
N ALA A 24 11.15 -4.44 9.58
CA ALA A 24 10.48 -5.75 9.64
C ALA A 24 8.98 -5.66 9.35
N TRP A 25 8.28 -4.65 9.87
CA TRP A 25 6.87 -4.45 9.59
C TRP A 25 6.59 -4.01 8.14
N LEU A 26 7.52 -3.29 7.53
CA LEU A 26 7.36 -2.74 6.19
C LEU A 26 7.94 -3.65 5.08
N THR A 27 8.43 -4.86 5.42
CA THR A 27 8.91 -5.85 4.45
C THR A 27 7.84 -6.30 3.44
N ILE A 28 6.56 -6.06 3.73
CA ILE A 28 5.48 -6.25 2.77
C ILE A 28 5.71 -5.45 1.46
N ARG A 29 6.46 -4.35 1.53
CA ARG A 29 6.82 -3.54 0.36
C ARG A 29 7.94 -4.15 -0.49
N ASP A 30 8.65 -5.15 0.04
CA ASP A 30 9.74 -5.85 -0.67
C ASP A 30 9.20 -7.01 -1.52
N LEU A 31 7.91 -7.36 -1.38
CA LEU A 31 7.26 -8.36 -2.22
C LEU A 31 7.18 -7.86 -3.67
N GLU A 32 7.56 -8.68 -4.62
CA GLU A 32 7.51 -8.35 -6.05
C GLU A 32 6.09 -8.39 -6.64
N VAL A 33 5.10 -8.84 -5.86
CA VAL A 33 3.69 -8.91 -6.27
C VAL A 33 2.88 -7.79 -5.62
N PRO A 34 1.76 -7.36 -6.24
CA PRO A 34 0.83 -6.44 -5.61
C PRO A 34 0.30 -6.96 -4.28
N THR A 35 0.11 -6.06 -3.34
CA THR A 35 -0.40 -6.37 -2.01
C THR A 35 -1.70 -5.61 -1.74
N ILE A 36 -2.68 -6.28 -1.14
CA ILE A 36 -3.99 -5.71 -0.86
C ILE A 36 -4.29 -5.84 0.64
N ALA A 37 -4.57 -4.73 1.31
CA ALA A 37 -5.07 -4.74 2.68
C ALA A 37 -6.60 -4.83 2.68
N ALA A 38 -7.14 -5.90 3.27
CA ALA A 38 -8.56 -6.04 3.59
C ALA A 38 -8.77 -5.65 5.07
N ILE A 39 -9.20 -4.42 5.32
CA ILE A 39 -9.37 -3.84 6.66
C ILE A 39 -10.75 -4.25 7.18
N ASN A 40 -10.82 -5.38 7.87
CA ASN A 40 -12.08 -5.97 8.36
C ASN A 40 -12.52 -5.45 9.74
N GLY A 41 -11.76 -4.56 10.35
CA GLY A 41 -12.01 -3.99 11.68
C GLY A 41 -11.12 -2.79 11.97
N PRO A 42 -10.97 -2.37 13.23
CA PRO A 42 -10.20 -1.18 13.58
C PRO A 42 -8.75 -1.24 13.08
N ALA A 43 -8.35 -0.28 12.23
CA ALA A 43 -6.99 -0.08 11.79
C ALA A 43 -6.41 1.19 12.45
N ILE A 44 -5.75 1.02 13.59
CA ILE A 44 -5.30 2.11 14.45
C ILE A 44 -3.77 2.09 14.58
N GLY A 45 -3.13 3.26 14.47
CA GLY A 45 -1.68 3.41 14.65
C GLY A 45 -0.90 2.50 13.71
N ALA A 46 -0.15 1.54 14.26
CA ALA A 46 0.66 0.58 13.50
C ALA A 46 -0.17 -0.24 12.51
N GLY A 47 -1.42 -0.59 12.85
CA GLY A 47 -2.32 -1.33 11.95
C GLY A 47 -2.65 -0.54 10.69
N LEU A 48 -2.95 0.76 10.81
CA LEU A 48 -3.17 1.60 9.64
C LEU A 48 -1.87 1.83 8.86
N CYS A 49 -0.73 1.98 9.54
CA CYS A 49 0.56 2.12 8.86
C CYS A 49 0.91 0.88 8.03
N LEU A 50 0.59 -0.33 8.52
CA LEU A 50 0.76 -1.57 7.75
C LEU A 50 -0.17 -1.59 6.53
N ALA A 51 -1.43 -1.21 6.69
CA ALA A 51 -2.36 -1.10 5.56
C ALA A 51 -1.89 -0.07 4.52
N LEU A 52 -1.33 1.06 4.95
CA LEU A 52 -0.73 2.06 4.07
C LEU A 52 0.52 1.56 3.31
N ALA A 53 1.20 0.55 3.86
CA ALA A 53 2.34 -0.07 3.19
C ALA A 53 1.93 -1.03 2.06
N CYS A 54 0.66 -1.47 2.02
CA CYS A 54 0.10 -2.22 0.90
C CYS A 54 -0.20 -1.31 -0.29
N ASP A 55 -0.28 -1.89 -1.49
CA ASP A 55 -0.57 -1.14 -2.73
C ASP A 55 -2.03 -0.70 -2.78
N LEU A 56 -2.95 -1.58 -2.44
CA LEU A 56 -4.38 -1.32 -2.40
C LEU A 56 -4.93 -1.55 -0.98
N ARG A 57 -6.02 -0.85 -0.66
CA ARG A 57 -6.72 -0.95 0.64
C ARG A 57 -8.22 -0.96 0.42
N TYR A 58 -8.90 -1.92 1.03
CA TYR A 58 -10.35 -2.00 1.08
C TYR A 58 -10.78 -2.14 2.52
N ALA A 59 -11.92 -1.59 2.90
CA ALA A 59 -12.38 -1.59 4.27
C ALA A 59 -13.80 -2.12 4.42
N ALA A 60 -14.08 -2.73 5.57
CA ALA A 60 -15.44 -2.99 6.00
C ALA A 60 -16.14 -1.67 6.39
N SER A 61 -17.44 -1.56 6.11
CA SER A 61 -18.25 -0.35 6.34
C SER A 61 -18.22 0.17 7.78
N GLY A 62 -17.92 -0.67 8.76
CA GLY A 62 -17.80 -0.29 10.17
C GLY A 62 -16.38 -0.12 10.70
N ALA A 63 -15.35 -0.22 9.85
CA ALA A 63 -13.95 -0.21 10.28
C ALA A 63 -13.44 1.22 10.55
N PRO A 64 -13.15 1.61 11.80
CA PRO A 64 -12.54 2.90 12.10
C PRO A 64 -11.04 2.86 11.83
N MET A 65 -10.51 3.97 11.32
CA MET A 65 -9.09 4.14 11.01
C MET A 65 -8.54 5.39 11.69
N SER A 66 -7.30 5.33 12.21
CA SER A 66 -6.62 6.53 12.71
C SER A 66 -5.12 6.33 12.90
N VAL A 67 -4.39 7.45 13.01
CA VAL A 67 -2.95 7.52 13.34
C VAL A 67 -2.75 8.39 14.60
N PRO A 68 -3.21 7.96 15.79
CA PRO A 68 -3.36 8.79 16.97
C PRO A 68 -2.06 9.00 17.75
N PHE A 69 -0.89 8.94 17.11
CA PHE A 69 0.42 9.00 17.80
C PHE A 69 0.58 10.31 18.57
N THR A 70 0.23 11.46 17.97
CA THR A 70 0.35 12.77 18.62
C THR A 70 -0.61 12.92 19.80
N ALA A 71 -1.81 12.33 19.74
CA ALA A 71 -2.74 12.32 20.84
C ALA A 71 -2.25 11.49 22.05
N LEU A 72 -1.26 10.59 21.83
CA LEU A 72 -0.57 9.82 22.86
C LEU A 72 0.77 10.46 23.27
N GLY A 73 1.09 11.66 22.80
CA GLY A 73 2.37 12.33 23.10
C GLY A 73 3.58 11.72 22.37
N MET A 74 3.33 10.91 21.32
CA MET A 74 4.39 10.28 20.54
C MET A 74 4.48 10.92 19.13
N HIS A 75 5.70 10.93 18.58
CA HIS A 75 5.88 11.17 17.15
C HIS A 75 5.32 9.99 16.35
N SER A 76 4.78 10.28 15.17
CA SER A 76 4.30 9.25 14.25
C SER A 76 5.43 8.30 13.84
N GLY A 77 5.15 7.01 13.85
CA GLY A 77 6.11 5.95 13.49
C GLY A 77 5.73 5.21 12.22
N MET A 78 6.50 4.15 11.89
CA MET A 78 6.22 3.21 10.79
C MET A 78 5.97 3.89 9.44
N ALA A 79 6.76 4.90 9.14
CA ALA A 79 6.68 5.70 7.92
C ALA A 79 5.31 6.40 7.67
N ALA A 80 4.48 6.60 8.71
CA ALA A 80 3.19 7.29 8.56
C ALA A 80 3.32 8.69 7.94
N THR A 81 4.39 9.44 8.28
CA THR A 81 4.67 10.78 7.74
C THR A 81 5.08 10.76 6.26
N TYR A 82 5.36 9.59 5.70
CA TYR A 82 5.67 9.38 4.29
C TYR A 82 4.49 8.74 3.54
N LEU A 83 3.95 7.64 4.07
CA LEU A 83 2.93 6.84 3.40
C LEU A 83 1.57 7.54 3.37
N LEU A 84 1.17 8.19 4.47
CA LEU A 84 -0.15 8.84 4.52
C LEU A 84 -0.25 10.03 3.55
N PRO A 85 0.72 10.99 3.50
CA PRO A 85 0.67 12.06 2.50
C PRO A 85 0.70 11.56 1.05
N ALA A 86 1.42 10.49 0.77
CA ALA A 86 1.44 9.86 -0.55
C ALA A 86 0.08 9.26 -0.95
N THR A 87 -0.76 8.91 0.04
CA THR A 87 -2.07 8.29 -0.17
C THR A 87 -3.19 9.34 -0.26
N VAL A 88 -3.29 10.24 0.72
CA VAL A 88 -4.43 11.17 0.85
C VAL A 88 -4.07 12.64 0.54
N GLY A 89 -2.86 12.89 0.11
CA GLY A 89 -2.34 14.25 -0.07
C GLY A 89 -1.93 14.92 1.25
N ILE A 90 -1.09 15.96 1.13
CA ILE A 90 -0.43 16.58 2.27
C ILE A 90 -1.41 17.29 3.23
N ALA A 91 -2.47 17.90 2.71
CA ALA A 91 -3.42 18.67 3.53
C ALA A 91 -4.19 17.75 4.48
N VAL A 92 -4.78 16.68 3.96
CA VAL A 92 -5.52 15.69 4.74
C VAL A 92 -4.57 14.93 5.69
N ALA A 93 -3.39 14.56 5.21
CA ALA A 93 -2.41 13.88 6.05
C ALA A 93 -1.97 14.71 7.26
N ARG A 94 -1.76 16.03 7.08
CA ARG A 94 -1.45 16.94 8.19
C ARG A 94 -2.57 16.97 9.23
N GLU A 95 -3.81 17.09 8.78
CA GLU A 95 -4.96 17.07 9.69
C GLU A 95 -4.98 15.77 10.49
N LEU A 96 -4.95 14.61 9.84
CA LEU A 96 -5.06 13.32 10.50
C LEU A 96 -3.87 13.03 11.45
N LEU A 97 -2.65 13.36 11.05
CA LEU A 97 -1.45 13.13 11.86
C LEU A 97 -1.37 14.08 13.07
N LEU A 98 -1.81 15.34 12.93
CA LEU A 98 -1.70 16.33 14.00
C LEU A 98 -2.86 16.22 14.99
N THR A 99 -4.07 15.89 14.53
CA THR A 99 -5.24 15.73 15.41
C THR A 99 -5.34 14.33 16.00
N GLY A 100 -4.83 13.31 15.32
CA GLY A 100 -5.00 11.91 15.69
C GLY A 100 -6.46 11.43 15.63
N ARG A 101 -7.37 12.21 15.00
CA ARG A 101 -8.79 11.89 14.93
C ARG A 101 -9.05 10.58 14.16
N ARG A 102 -10.19 9.99 14.44
CA ARG A 102 -10.69 8.83 13.71
C ARG A 102 -11.32 9.25 12.39
N VAL A 103 -11.21 8.35 11.42
CA VAL A 103 -11.86 8.39 10.12
C VAL A 103 -12.73 7.13 10.03
N ASP A 104 -13.98 7.26 9.67
CA ASP A 104 -14.84 6.15 9.32
C ASP A 104 -14.57 5.65 7.89
N ALA A 105 -15.20 4.54 7.50
CA ALA A 105 -14.96 3.93 6.20
C ALA A 105 -15.42 4.81 5.03
N ASP A 106 -16.54 5.53 5.18
CA ASP A 106 -17.09 6.40 4.13
C ASP A 106 -16.21 7.62 3.91
N GLU A 107 -15.72 8.23 5.00
CA GLU A 107 -14.73 9.30 4.90
C GLU A 107 -13.43 8.79 4.30
N ALA A 108 -12.96 7.61 4.71
CA ALA A 108 -11.75 7.01 4.18
C ALA A 108 -11.81 6.81 2.65
N LEU A 109 -12.97 6.40 2.13
CA LEU A 109 -13.20 6.31 0.69
C LEU A 109 -13.17 7.69 0.04
N ARG A 110 -13.87 8.67 0.62
CA ARG A 110 -13.96 10.03 0.07
C ARG A 110 -12.61 10.74 -0.02
N ILE A 111 -11.71 10.51 0.95
CA ILE A 111 -10.37 11.13 0.98
C ILE A 111 -9.30 10.28 0.27
N GLY A 112 -9.67 9.15 -0.33
CA GLY A 112 -8.73 8.25 -1.02
C GLY A 112 -7.84 7.43 -0.11
N LEU A 113 -8.18 7.30 1.18
CA LEU A 113 -7.43 6.46 2.12
C LEU A 113 -7.63 4.97 1.80
N VAL A 114 -8.82 4.59 1.32
CA VAL A 114 -9.14 3.24 0.83
C VAL A 114 -9.69 3.29 -0.59
N ASN A 115 -9.55 2.19 -1.34
CA ASN A 115 -9.99 2.03 -2.71
C ASN A 115 -11.47 1.65 -2.83
N GLY A 116 -12.05 1.09 -1.76
CA GLY A 116 -13.45 0.69 -1.72
C GLY A 116 -13.88 0.29 -0.31
N VAL A 117 -15.20 0.32 -0.09
CA VAL A 117 -15.85 -0.05 1.16
C VAL A 117 -16.96 -1.05 0.86
N TYR A 118 -17.02 -2.13 1.64
CA TYR A 118 -17.97 -3.22 1.47
C TYR A 118 -18.58 -3.64 2.81
N ALA A 119 -19.66 -4.39 2.80
CA ALA A 119 -20.16 -5.03 4.01
C ALA A 119 -19.09 -5.98 4.58
N ALA A 120 -19.06 -6.17 5.91
CA ALA A 120 -17.97 -6.90 6.56
C ALA A 120 -17.88 -8.36 6.12
N ASP A 121 -19.02 -8.98 5.82
CA ASP A 121 -19.15 -10.34 5.30
C ASP A 121 -18.81 -10.48 3.81
N GLU A 122 -18.89 -9.41 3.03
CA GLU A 122 -18.55 -9.38 1.60
C GLU A 122 -17.11 -8.95 1.32
N LEU A 123 -16.44 -8.30 2.29
CA LEU A 123 -15.14 -7.64 2.07
C LEU A 123 -14.10 -8.57 1.45
N VAL A 124 -13.94 -9.78 1.99
CA VAL A 124 -12.90 -10.71 1.53
C VAL A 124 -13.18 -11.16 0.10
N ASP A 125 -14.42 -11.51 -0.22
CA ASP A 125 -14.82 -11.96 -1.55
C ASP A 125 -14.59 -10.85 -2.59
N LYS A 126 -14.95 -9.58 -2.25
CA LYS A 126 -14.70 -8.40 -3.10
C LYS A 126 -13.22 -8.11 -3.32
N VAL A 127 -12.42 -8.28 -2.28
CA VAL A 127 -10.96 -8.12 -2.38
C VAL A 127 -10.36 -9.24 -3.25
N MET A 128 -10.86 -10.48 -3.14
CA MET A 128 -10.42 -11.59 -3.98
C MET A 128 -10.80 -11.38 -5.45
N GLU A 129 -11.98 -10.84 -5.76
CA GLU A 129 -12.35 -10.45 -7.13
C GLU A 129 -11.31 -9.49 -7.75
N VAL A 130 -10.83 -8.50 -6.98
CA VAL A 130 -9.77 -7.57 -7.44
C VAL A 130 -8.42 -8.28 -7.59
N ALA A 131 -8.07 -9.14 -6.64
CA ALA A 131 -6.84 -9.92 -6.70
C ALA A 131 -6.81 -10.82 -7.95
N ASP A 132 -7.92 -11.48 -8.27
CA ASP A 132 -8.07 -12.32 -9.46
C ASP A 132 -7.97 -11.51 -10.76
N GLN A 133 -8.53 -10.28 -10.78
CA GLN A 133 -8.36 -9.38 -11.92
C GLN A 133 -6.88 -9.01 -12.14
N ILE A 134 -6.15 -8.73 -11.06
CA ILE A 134 -4.72 -8.41 -11.13
C ILE A 134 -3.92 -9.66 -11.56
N ALA A 135 -4.23 -10.81 -10.98
CA ALA A 135 -3.57 -12.08 -11.29
C ALA A 135 -3.84 -12.55 -12.73
N GLY A 136 -4.95 -12.12 -13.33
CA GLY A 136 -5.28 -12.36 -14.73
C GLY A 136 -4.50 -11.50 -15.73
N ASN A 137 -3.68 -10.55 -15.26
CA ASN A 137 -2.83 -9.71 -16.11
C ASN A 137 -1.42 -10.31 -16.26
N GLY A 138 -0.65 -9.85 -17.26
CA GLY A 138 0.72 -10.32 -17.50
C GLY A 138 1.64 -10.12 -16.29
N PRO A 139 2.15 -11.18 -15.66
CA PRO A 139 2.82 -11.07 -14.36
C PRO A 139 4.12 -10.27 -14.39
N ILE A 140 4.85 -10.24 -15.50
CA ILE A 140 6.03 -9.38 -15.67
C ILE A 140 5.61 -7.91 -15.66
N ALA A 141 4.57 -7.56 -16.43
CA ALA A 141 4.06 -6.19 -16.51
C ALA A 141 3.54 -5.70 -15.15
N VAL A 142 2.79 -6.54 -14.43
CA VAL A 142 2.26 -6.23 -13.09
C VAL A 142 3.41 -5.94 -12.12
N ARG A 143 4.44 -6.82 -12.04
CA ARG A 143 5.58 -6.65 -11.14
C ARG A 143 6.37 -5.37 -11.43
N LEU A 144 6.68 -5.11 -12.71
CA LEU A 144 7.39 -3.89 -13.09
C LEU A 144 6.58 -2.63 -12.80
N THR A 145 5.27 -2.65 -13.01
CA THR A 145 4.39 -1.53 -12.66
C THR A 145 4.40 -1.27 -11.16
N VAL A 146 4.26 -2.31 -10.33
CA VAL A 146 4.32 -2.19 -8.87
C VAL A 146 5.68 -1.63 -8.42
N ALA A 147 6.79 -2.14 -8.96
CA ALA A 147 8.13 -1.64 -8.64
C ALA A 147 8.28 -0.15 -9.02
N GLY A 148 7.75 0.25 -10.18
CA GLY A 148 7.71 1.64 -10.61
C GLY A 148 6.94 2.54 -9.64
N LEU A 149 5.76 2.12 -9.20
CA LEU A 149 4.91 2.87 -8.29
C LEU A 149 5.50 2.94 -6.86
N ARG A 150 6.14 1.87 -6.39
CA ARG A 150 6.74 1.81 -5.05
C ARG A 150 8.06 2.59 -4.92
N GLY A 151 8.67 3.00 -6.02
CA GLY A 151 9.97 3.70 -6.03
C GLY A 151 10.01 5.06 -5.34
N GLY A 152 8.88 5.49 -4.75
CA GLY A 152 8.76 6.67 -3.91
C GLY A 152 8.28 7.91 -4.69
N LEU A 153 7.53 8.76 -3.98
CA LEU A 153 7.15 10.09 -4.45
C LEU A 153 7.91 11.14 -3.61
N PRO A 154 8.30 12.30 -4.19
CA PRO A 154 8.08 12.67 -5.58
C PRO A 154 9.15 12.11 -6.51
N ARG A 155 8.76 11.44 -7.57
CA ARG A 155 9.62 11.21 -8.73
C ARG A 155 9.49 12.38 -9.69
N SER A 156 10.57 12.78 -10.34
CA SER A 156 10.48 13.68 -11.49
C SER A 156 9.84 12.94 -12.68
N LEU A 157 9.29 13.68 -13.62
CA LEU A 157 8.81 13.09 -14.89
C LEU A 157 9.94 12.33 -15.60
N ASP A 158 11.15 12.88 -15.58
CA ASP A 158 12.32 12.28 -16.23
C ASP A 158 12.70 10.95 -15.59
N ASP A 159 12.64 10.82 -14.25
CA ASP A 159 12.89 9.55 -13.56
C ASP A 159 11.84 8.50 -13.94
N ALA A 160 10.57 8.89 -14.05
CA ALA A 160 9.51 7.99 -14.47
C ALA A 160 9.72 7.53 -15.91
N LEU A 161 9.99 8.44 -16.85
CA LEU A 161 10.29 8.11 -18.24
C LEU A 161 11.52 7.21 -18.38
N ALA A 162 12.59 7.47 -17.63
CA ALA A 162 13.78 6.64 -17.64
C ALA A 162 13.49 5.21 -17.14
N TYR A 163 12.70 5.08 -16.06
CA TYR A 163 12.29 3.77 -15.57
C TYR A 163 11.41 3.01 -16.57
N GLU A 164 10.41 3.67 -17.15
CA GLU A 164 9.50 3.07 -18.12
C GLU A 164 10.21 2.64 -19.40
N ALA A 165 11.20 3.43 -19.87
CA ALA A 165 12.04 3.10 -21.01
C ALA A 165 12.93 1.86 -20.79
N LEU A 166 13.17 1.46 -19.53
CA LEU A 166 13.84 0.21 -19.19
C LEU A 166 12.85 -0.93 -18.96
N ALA A 167 11.73 -0.67 -18.32
CA ALA A 167 10.75 -1.67 -17.93
C ALA A 167 9.90 -2.16 -19.13
N GLN A 168 9.45 -1.26 -20.00
CA GLN A 168 8.56 -1.59 -21.09
C GLN A 168 9.19 -2.52 -22.14
N PRO A 169 10.44 -2.35 -22.59
CA PRO A 169 11.11 -3.31 -23.49
C PRO A 169 11.19 -4.73 -22.92
N THR A 170 11.32 -4.89 -21.59
CA THR A 170 11.28 -6.21 -20.96
C THR A 170 9.96 -6.92 -21.20
N THR A 171 8.84 -6.19 -21.16
CA THR A 171 7.53 -6.77 -21.48
C THR A 171 7.34 -7.01 -22.97
N PHE A 172 7.96 -6.19 -23.86
CA PHE A 172 7.89 -6.39 -25.31
C PHE A 172 8.60 -7.67 -25.75
N ALA A 173 9.62 -8.09 -25.05
CA ALA A 173 10.34 -9.33 -25.33
C ALA A 173 9.63 -10.59 -24.77
N SER A 174 8.53 -10.43 -24.01
CA SER A 174 7.82 -11.55 -23.40
C SER A 174 6.83 -12.23 -24.35
N ALA A 175 6.62 -13.53 -24.17
CA ALA A 175 5.54 -14.27 -24.85
C ALA A 175 4.16 -13.74 -24.44
N ASP A 176 4.03 -13.18 -23.26
CA ASP A 176 2.77 -12.62 -22.75
C ASP A 176 2.28 -11.42 -23.57
N LEU A 177 3.17 -10.60 -24.15
CA LEU A 177 2.74 -9.53 -25.03
C LEU A 177 2.08 -10.11 -26.31
N THR A 178 2.71 -11.11 -26.90
CA THR A 178 2.17 -11.76 -28.11
C THR A 178 0.80 -12.38 -27.84
N GLU A 179 0.68 -13.08 -26.72
CA GLU A 179 -0.59 -13.65 -26.26
C GLU A 179 -1.64 -12.57 -26.00
N GLY A 180 -1.27 -11.50 -25.30
CA GLY A 180 -2.18 -10.39 -24.97
C GLY A 180 -2.75 -9.72 -26.24
N LEU A 181 -1.90 -9.48 -27.24
CA LEU A 181 -2.31 -8.92 -28.53
C LEU A 181 -3.22 -9.88 -29.33
N ALA A 182 -2.90 -11.18 -29.33
CA ALA A 182 -3.73 -12.20 -29.98
C ALA A 182 -5.10 -12.30 -29.29
N ALA A 183 -5.12 -12.43 -27.96
CA ALA A 183 -6.33 -12.50 -27.17
C ALA A 183 -7.25 -11.29 -27.36
N ALA A 184 -6.67 -10.08 -27.39
CA ALA A 184 -7.42 -8.85 -27.66
C ALA A 184 -8.06 -8.85 -29.04
N LYS A 185 -7.33 -9.26 -30.09
CA LYS A 185 -7.84 -9.38 -31.48
C LYS A 185 -8.96 -10.41 -31.57
N GLU A 186 -8.81 -11.53 -30.86
CA GLU A 186 -9.76 -12.66 -30.85
C GLU A 186 -10.92 -12.45 -29.86
N ARG A 187 -10.91 -11.38 -29.04
CA ARG A 187 -11.90 -11.07 -28.01
C ARG A 187 -12.08 -12.19 -26.99
N ARG A 188 -10.99 -12.85 -26.60
CA ARG A 188 -10.95 -13.90 -25.57
C ARG A 188 -10.11 -13.45 -24.36
N ARG A 189 -10.19 -14.19 -23.26
CA ARG A 189 -9.28 -13.98 -22.14
C ARG A 189 -7.87 -14.44 -22.52
N PRO A 190 -6.82 -13.68 -22.20
CA PRO A 190 -5.44 -14.11 -22.37
C PRO A 190 -5.05 -15.19 -21.37
N HIS A 191 -4.03 -15.97 -21.74
CA HIS A 191 -3.39 -16.94 -20.85
C HIS A 191 -1.91 -16.59 -20.69
N PHE A 192 -1.61 -15.78 -19.69
CA PHE A 192 -0.27 -15.32 -19.41
C PHE A 192 0.56 -16.35 -18.64
N THR A 193 1.85 -16.46 -18.95
CA THR A 193 2.76 -17.44 -18.36
C THR A 193 3.93 -16.81 -17.61
N GLY A 194 4.14 -15.50 -17.75
CA GLY A 194 5.27 -14.79 -17.16
C GLY A 194 6.61 -15.07 -17.82
N ARG A 195 6.62 -15.36 -19.12
CA ARG A 195 7.82 -15.70 -19.90
C ARG A 195 7.99 -14.80 -21.10
#